data_d8324b1f95e58e4487696404f7f5e660
#
_entry.id   d8324b1f95e58e4487696404f7f5e660
#
_cell.length_a   1.000
_cell.length_b   1.000
_cell.length_c   1.000
_cell.angle_alpha   90.00
_cell.angle_beta   90.00
_cell.angle_gamma   90.00
#
_symmetry.space_group_name_H-M   'P 1'
#
loop_
_entity.id
_entity.type
_entity.pdbx_description
1 polymer ?
#
loop_
_entity_poly.entity_id
_entity_poly.type
_entity_poly.pdbx_seq_one_letter_code
_entity_poly.pdbx_strand_id
1 'polypeptide(L)'
;MRIGVPSEVKADEYRVAITPAGVRELVANGHTVLIERGAGTGSSMSDAEFTSVGATMVDDVDDLWADADMILKVKEPIAEEYGRLSARKDQVLFTYLHLAASRSCTDALLAAGNTAIAYETVRLPDNSLPLLTPMSEVAGRMAPLMGAHHLMRSGGGRGALITGVPGVPAANVMVLGAGVAGMAAATVAVGMHANVTIFDRNLDRLRQVDHHFRGAVETVASSTHTIEEYVQLADIVIGAVLVVGAKAPKLVTDAMVATMRPGSVLVDISVDQGG
;
A
#
# COMPACT_ATOMS: atom_id res chain seq x y z
N MET A 1 -9.60 22.43 16.55
CA MET A 1 -8.65 21.34 16.80
C MET A 1 -7.30 21.73 16.25
N ARG A 2 -6.20 21.45 16.96
CA ARG A 2 -4.82 21.63 16.47
C ARG A 2 -4.38 20.29 15.86
N ILE A 3 -4.00 20.30 14.60
CA ILE A 3 -3.63 19.11 13.83
C ILE A 3 -2.15 19.19 13.52
N GLY A 4 -1.37 18.25 14.01
CA GLY A 4 0.08 18.17 13.83
C GLY A 4 0.44 17.20 12.70
N VAL A 5 1.34 17.60 11.83
CA VAL A 5 1.86 16.81 10.72
C VAL A 5 3.38 16.76 10.83
N PRO A 6 3.94 15.74 11.50
CA PRO A 6 5.39 15.56 11.56
C PRO A 6 5.95 15.03 10.24
N SER A 7 7.26 15.13 10.08
CA SER A 7 8.01 14.42 9.04
C SER A 7 7.94 12.92 9.26
N GLU A 8 7.90 12.15 8.17
CA GLU A 8 8.03 10.68 8.27
C GLU A 8 9.49 10.31 8.53
N VAL A 9 9.69 9.45 9.52
CA VAL A 9 11.04 9.00 9.95
C VAL A 9 11.33 7.55 9.53
N LYS A 10 10.34 6.84 9.01
CA LYS A 10 10.53 5.48 8.49
C LYS A 10 11.40 5.53 7.23
N ALA A 11 12.38 4.62 7.13
CA ALA A 11 13.25 4.53 5.96
C ALA A 11 12.46 4.45 4.65
N ASP A 12 12.90 5.19 3.64
CA ASP A 12 12.30 5.27 2.31
C ASP A 12 10.84 5.81 2.25
N GLU A 13 10.36 6.45 3.33
CA GLU A 13 9.09 7.15 3.32
C GLU A 13 9.31 8.65 3.04
N TYR A 14 8.92 9.09 1.87
CA TYR A 14 9.08 10.47 1.38
C TYR A 14 7.77 11.25 1.30
N ARG A 15 6.64 10.62 1.65
CA ARG A 15 5.32 11.24 1.63
C ARG A 15 5.11 12.12 2.86
N VAL A 16 4.19 13.06 2.75
CA VAL A 16 3.65 13.86 3.85
C VAL A 16 2.15 13.58 3.98
N ALA A 17 1.62 13.57 5.19
CA ALA A 17 0.24 13.12 5.44
C ALA A 17 -0.85 14.07 4.93
N ILE A 18 -0.49 15.29 4.53
CA ILE A 18 -1.44 16.28 4.01
C ILE A 18 -0.82 17.06 2.85
N THR A 19 -1.67 17.54 1.94
CA THR A 19 -1.27 18.46 0.87
C THR A 19 -1.64 19.91 1.23
N PRO A 20 -1.07 20.93 0.56
CA PRO A 20 -1.52 22.32 0.73
C PRO A 20 -3.03 22.50 0.52
N ALA A 21 -3.63 21.77 -0.42
CA ALA A 21 -5.08 21.80 -0.61
C ALA A 21 -5.84 21.27 0.61
N GLY A 22 -5.37 20.16 1.22
CA GLY A 22 -5.95 19.63 2.45
C GLY A 22 -5.81 20.60 3.65
N VAL A 23 -4.66 21.26 3.78
CA VAL A 23 -4.46 22.31 4.80
C VAL A 23 -5.49 23.41 4.64
N ARG A 24 -5.68 23.92 3.42
CA ARG A 24 -6.67 24.98 3.13
C ARG A 24 -8.08 24.60 3.59
N GLU A 25 -8.49 23.36 3.33
CA GLU A 25 -9.81 22.85 3.76
C GLU A 25 -9.93 22.78 5.28
N LEU A 26 -8.89 22.28 5.96
CA LEU A 26 -8.89 22.21 7.43
C LEU A 26 -8.92 23.61 8.06
N VAL A 27 -8.12 24.54 7.57
CA VAL A 27 -8.09 25.93 8.05
C VAL A 27 -9.43 26.63 7.80
N ALA A 28 -10.04 26.45 6.63
CA ALA A 28 -11.36 27.01 6.32
C ALA A 28 -12.47 26.47 7.24
N ASN A 29 -12.29 25.25 7.79
CA ASN A 29 -13.19 24.66 8.78
C ASN A 29 -12.81 24.98 10.24
N GLY A 30 -11.92 25.97 10.46
CA GLY A 30 -11.58 26.46 11.79
C GLY A 30 -10.57 25.62 12.56
N HIS A 31 -9.80 24.77 11.89
CA HIS A 31 -8.69 24.01 12.48
C HIS A 31 -7.38 24.77 12.35
N THR A 32 -6.46 24.57 13.29
CA THR A 32 -5.07 25.02 13.20
C THR A 32 -4.23 23.85 12.71
N VAL A 33 -3.43 24.04 11.66
CA VAL A 33 -2.56 23.01 11.11
C VAL A 33 -1.10 23.38 11.41
N LEU A 34 -0.43 22.51 12.16
CA LEU A 34 0.98 22.59 12.52
C LEU A 34 1.75 21.61 11.66
N ILE A 35 2.77 22.05 10.95
CA ILE A 35 3.58 21.17 10.08
C ILE A 35 5.04 21.31 10.49
N GLU A 36 5.72 20.19 10.69
CA GLU A 36 7.16 20.18 10.93
C GLU A 36 7.87 20.74 9.68
N ARG A 37 8.84 21.63 9.91
CA ARG A 37 9.60 22.25 8.83
C ARG A 37 10.29 21.20 7.98
N GLY A 38 10.08 21.30 6.67
CA GLY A 38 10.65 20.37 5.69
C GLY A 38 9.84 19.08 5.48
N ALA A 39 8.77 18.82 6.22
CA ALA A 39 7.98 17.57 6.14
C ALA A 39 7.47 17.28 4.73
N GLY A 40 7.19 18.28 3.91
CA GLY A 40 6.70 18.11 2.53
C GLY A 40 7.78 17.97 1.47
N THR A 41 9.06 18.15 1.83
CA THR A 41 10.16 18.23 0.84
C THR A 41 10.27 16.97 -0.02
N GLY A 42 10.13 15.78 0.59
CA GLY A 42 10.16 14.50 -0.12
C GLY A 42 9.02 14.31 -1.12
N SER A 43 7.93 15.03 -0.94
CA SER A 43 6.75 15.06 -1.84
C SER A 43 6.75 16.28 -2.77
N SER A 44 7.86 17.02 -2.88
CA SER A 44 7.99 18.26 -3.69
C SER A 44 7.00 19.35 -3.27
N MET A 45 6.65 19.43 -1.98
CA MET A 45 5.80 20.45 -1.37
C MET A 45 6.65 21.27 -0.41
N SER A 46 6.78 22.57 -0.67
CA SER A 46 7.62 23.47 0.14
C SER A 46 6.87 24.01 1.36
N ASP A 47 7.63 24.41 2.39
CA ASP A 47 7.08 25.10 3.57
C ASP A 47 6.32 26.39 3.19
N ALA A 48 6.77 27.09 2.16
CA ALA A 48 6.12 28.29 1.65
C ALA A 48 4.72 28.00 1.08
N GLU A 49 4.55 26.88 0.38
CA GLU A 49 3.24 26.45 -0.13
C GLU A 49 2.28 26.15 1.02
N PHE A 50 2.73 25.43 2.05
CA PHE A 50 1.93 25.16 3.24
C PHE A 50 1.56 26.43 4.00
N THR A 51 2.52 27.33 4.20
CA THR A 51 2.29 28.61 4.89
C THR A 51 1.31 29.50 4.12
N SER A 52 1.38 29.52 2.79
CA SER A 52 0.50 30.33 1.94
C SER A 52 -0.98 29.97 2.07
N VAL A 53 -1.29 28.76 2.52
CA VAL A 53 -2.67 28.25 2.72
C VAL A 53 -3.07 28.20 4.21
N GLY A 54 -2.24 28.75 5.11
CA GLY A 54 -2.56 28.94 6.52
C GLY A 54 -1.99 27.92 7.50
N ALA A 55 -1.04 27.08 7.09
CA ALA A 55 -0.29 26.25 8.02
C ALA A 55 0.70 27.08 8.85
N THR A 56 0.98 26.63 10.07
CA THR A 56 2.07 27.11 10.92
C THR A 56 3.21 26.10 10.87
N MET A 57 4.41 26.57 10.49
CA MET A 57 5.60 25.72 10.50
C MET A 57 6.18 25.63 11.90
N VAL A 58 6.57 24.43 12.32
CA VAL A 58 7.15 24.12 13.64
C VAL A 58 8.54 23.54 13.43
N ASP A 59 9.53 24.06 14.16
CA ASP A 59 10.93 23.64 14.03
C ASP A 59 11.28 22.43 14.91
N ASP A 60 10.64 22.31 16.07
CA ASP A 60 10.83 21.20 17.01
C ASP A 60 9.66 20.23 16.94
N VAL A 61 9.97 18.99 16.58
CA VAL A 61 8.96 17.94 16.46
C VAL A 61 8.33 17.56 17.81
N ASP A 62 9.07 17.69 18.91
CA ASP A 62 8.54 17.38 20.25
C ASP A 62 7.51 18.41 20.69
N ASP A 63 7.71 19.71 20.35
CA ASP A 63 6.72 20.77 20.52
C ASP A 63 5.48 20.51 19.66
N LEU A 64 5.65 20.07 18.42
CA LEU A 64 4.53 19.71 17.54
C LEU A 64 3.67 18.61 18.15
N TRP A 65 4.30 17.52 18.64
CA TRP A 65 3.56 16.41 19.26
C TRP A 65 2.87 16.83 20.56
N ALA A 66 3.51 17.66 21.39
CA ALA A 66 2.92 18.16 22.63
C ALA A 66 1.73 19.09 22.40
N ASP A 67 1.76 19.86 21.33
CA ASP A 67 0.78 20.89 21.03
C ASP A 67 -0.45 20.39 20.26
N ALA A 68 -0.33 19.31 19.50
CA ALA A 68 -1.40 18.82 18.63
C ALA A 68 -2.48 18.05 19.39
N ASP A 69 -3.75 18.30 19.05
CA ASP A 69 -4.89 17.46 19.47
C ASP A 69 -4.97 16.17 18.67
N MET A 70 -4.53 16.23 17.38
CA MET A 70 -4.47 15.11 16.45
C MET A 70 -3.14 15.12 15.72
N ILE A 71 -2.51 13.97 15.62
CA ILE A 71 -1.35 13.74 14.78
C ILE A 71 -1.79 13.02 13.50
N LEU A 72 -1.45 13.60 12.35
CA LEU A 72 -1.59 12.98 11.03
C LEU A 72 -0.23 12.48 10.55
N LYS A 73 -0.13 11.20 10.25
CA LYS A 73 1.05 10.58 9.64
C LYS A 73 0.66 9.73 8.43
N VAL A 74 1.64 9.33 7.66
CA VAL A 74 1.47 8.33 6.61
C VAL A 74 1.70 6.94 7.18
N LYS A 75 2.86 6.70 7.82
CA LYS A 75 3.23 5.38 8.35
C LYS A 75 3.07 5.30 9.86
N GLU A 76 2.94 4.07 10.32
CA GLU A 76 2.93 3.73 11.75
C GLU A 76 4.14 4.33 12.48
N PRO A 77 3.98 4.73 13.75
CA PRO A 77 5.11 5.12 14.57
C PRO A 77 6.15 4.01 14.68
N ILE A 78 7.42 4.39 14.66
CA ILE A 78 8.56 3.50 14.89
C ILE A 78 9.20 3.78 16.26
N ALA A 79 10.19 3.00 16.64
CA ALA A 79 10.80 3.05 17.98
C ALA A 79 11.23 4.47 18.41
N GLU A 80 11.72 5.29 17.49
CA GLU A 80 12.14 6.67 17.73
C GLU A 80 10.96 7.60 18.13
N GLU A 81 9.75 7.24 17.74
CA GLU A 81 8.54 8.06 17.98
C GLU A 81 7.73 7.56 19.19
N TYR A 82 8.01 6.35 19.73
CA TYR A 82 7.19 5.78 20.80
C TYR A 82 7.15 6.65 22.05
N GLY A 83 8.23 7.37 22.36
CA GLY A 83 8.27 8.32 23.48
C GLY A 83 7.27 9.49 23.32
N ARG A 84 7.00 9.91 22.08
CA ARG A 84 6.11 11.01 21.75
C ARG A 84 4.62 10.65 21.86
N LEU A 85 4.29 9.36 21.75
CA LEU A 85 2.89 8.90 21.85
C LEU A 85 2.21 9.29 23.17
N SER A 86 2.99 9.49 24.24
CA SER A 86 2.48 9.92 25.56
C SER A 86 2.64 11.42 25.81
N ALA A 87 3.05 12.21 24.82
CA ALA A 87 3.31 13.66 25.00
C ALA A 87 2.05 14.42 25.45
N ARG A 88 0.88 13.97 25.01
CA ARG A 88 -0.41 14.58 25.36
C ARG A 88 -1.49 13.52 25.60
N LYS A 89 -2.22 13.66 26.69
CA LYS A 89 -3.41 12.84 26.95
C LYS A 89 -4.53 13.19 25.97
N ASP A 90 -5.36 12.20 25.66
CA ASP A 90 -6.50 12.34 24.74
C ASP A 90 -6.13 12.73 23.30
N GLN A 91 -4.85 12.64 22.92
CA GLN A 91 -4.40 12.86 21.56
C GLN A 91 -4.92 11.77 20.64
N VAL A 92 -5.36 12.18 19.44
CA VAL A 92 -5.74 11.24 18.37
C VAL A 92 -4.53 11.04 17.46
N LEU A 93 -4.17 9.78 17.19
CA LEU A 93 -3.23 9.42 16.13
C LEU A 93 -4.02 8.88 14.93
N PHE A 94 -3.87 9.45 13.77
CA PHE A 94 -4.55 9.06 12.54
C PHE A 94 -3.54 8.80 11.43
N THR A 95 -3.33 7.53 11.09
CA THR A 95 -2.26 7.06 10.19
C THR A 95 -2.53 5.62 9.73
N TYR A 96 -1.74 5.07 8.79
CA TYR A 96 -1.63 3.62 8.63
C TYR A 96 -0.91 3.02 9.82
N LEU A 97 -1.44 1.99 10.43
CA LEU A 97 -0.92 1.41 11.67
C LEU A 97 -0.31 0.01 11.50
N HIS A 98 -0.82 -0.79 10.57
CA HIS A 98 -0.34 -2.15 10.30
C HIS A 98 -0.15 -3.02 11.57
N LEU A 99 -1.04 -2.89 12.57
CA LEU A 99 -0.89 -3.48 13.91
C LEU A 99 -0.70 -5.00 13.89
N ALA A 100 -1.35 -5.70 12.96
CA ALA A 100 -1.21 -7.15 12.82
C ALA A 100 0.23 -7.59 12.48
N ALA A 101 1.03 -6.71 11.91
CA ALA A 101 2.42 -6.97 11.53
C ALA A 101 3.44 -6.46 12.55
N SER A 102 3.06 -5.53 13.46
CA SER A 102 3.98 -4.89 14.42
C SER A 102 3.50 -5.00 15.86
N ARG A 103 4.02 -5.98 16.58
CA ARG A 103 3.75 -6.15 18.02
C ARG A 103 4.30 -4.95 18.83
N SER A 104 5.49 -4.45 18.50
CA SER A 104 6.12 -3.34 19.23
C SER A 104 5.31 -2.03 19.10
N CYS A 105 4.81 -1.71 17.91
CA CYS A 105 3.93 -0.56 17.71
C CYS A 105 2.62 -0.72 18.50
N THR A 106 2.02 -1.91 18.46
CA THR A 106 0.79 -2.20 19.22
C THR A 106 0.99 -2.01 20.72
N ASP A 107 2.06 -2.55 21.28
CA ASP A 107 2.36 -2.44 22.71
C ASP A 107 2.65 -0.99 23.11
N ALA A 108 3.34 -0.20 22.27
CA ALA A 108 3.60 1.22 22.50
C ALA A 108 2.31 2.05 22.51
N LEU A 109 1.40 1.81 21.57
CA LEU A 109 0.09 2.48 21.52
C LEU A 109 -0.78 2.14 22.73
N LEU A 110 -0.80 0.88 23.16
CA LEU A 110 -1.52 0.44 24.35
C LEU A 110 -0.95 1.09 25.63
N ALA A 111 0.38 1.21 25.73
CA ALA A 111 1.03 1.86 26.85
C ALA A 111 0.76 3.38 26.89
N ALA A 112 0.71 4.04 25.74
CA ALA A 112 0.43 5.47 25.62
C ALA A 112 -1.03 5.81 25.96
N GLY A 113 -1.98 4.93 25.65
CA GLY A 113 -3.41 5.07 25.96
C GLY A 113 -4.13 6.14 25.14
N ASN A 114 -3.54 6.59 24.02
CA ASN A 114 -4.20 7.55 23.11
C ASN A 114 -5.17 6.84 22.14
N THR A 115 -6.02 7.65 21.48
CA THR A 115 -6.95 7.13 20.48
C THR A 115 -6.22 6.97 19.15
N ALA A 116 -5.97 5.75 18.71
CA ALA A 116 -5.34 5.46 17.43
C ALA A 116 -6.37 4.98 16.40
N ILE A 117 -6.44 5.66 15.26
CA ILE A 117 -7.34 5.36 14.15
C ILE A 117 -6.50 4.96 12.94
N ALA A 118 -6.67 3.73 12.46
CA ALA A 118 -5.94 3.22 11.30
C ALA A 118 -6.67 3.57 10.00
N TYR A 119 -6.00 4.20 9.04
CA TYR A 119 -6.56 4.49 7.71
C TYR A 119 -7.09 3.22 7.03
N GLU A 120 -6.35 2.11 7.14
CA GLU A 120 -6.68 0.84 6.50
C GLU A 120 -7.90 0.13 7.08
N THR A 121 -8.44 0.60 8.21
CA THR A 121 -9.64 0.02 8.83
C THR A 121 -10.85 0.94 8.78
N VAL A 122 -10.72 2.17 8.28
CA VAL A 122 -11.88 3.07 8.05
C VAL A 122 -12.73 2.50 6.94
N ARG A 123 -13.97 2.12 7.30
CA ARG A 123 -14.88 1.38 6.41
C ARG A 123 -16.19 2.13 6.24
N LEU A 124 -16.68 2.21 5.01
CA LEU A 124 -18.02 2.70 4.70
C LEU A 124 -19.09 1.59 4.86
N PRO A 125 -20.39 1.94 4.87
CA PRO A 125 -21.47 0.97 5.00
C PRO A 125 -21.51 -0.13 3.91
N ASP A 126 -20.96 0.15 2.73
CA ASP A 126 -20.79 -0.79 1.62
C ASP A 126 -19.56 -1.70 1.76
N ASN A 127 -18.87 -1.63 2.90
CA ASN A 127 -17.61 -2.31 3.20
C ASN A 127 -16.39 -1.81 2.40
N SER A 128 -16.48 -0.75 1.63
CA SER A 128 -15.32 -0.15 0.97
C SER A 128 -14.38 0.51 2.00
N LEU A 129 -13.09 0.60 1.64
CA LEU A 129 -12.02 1.16 2.46
C LEU A 129 -11.47 2.44 1.77
N PRO A 130 -12.17 3.58 1.88
CA PRO A 130 -11.90 4.76 1.06
C PRO A 130 -10.49 5.33 1.26
N LEU A 131 -9.90 5.17 2.44
CA LEU A 131 -8.55 5.69 2.72
C LEU A 131 -7.44 4.70 2.31
N LEU A 132 -7.75 3.40 2.14
CA LEU A 132 -6.81 2.40 1.65
C LEU A 132 -6.85 2.25 0.12
N THR A 133 -8.01 2.45 -0.49
CA THR A 133 -8.23 2.25 -1.93
C THR A 133 -7.17 2.95 -2.81
N PRO A 134 -6.85 4.26 -2.61
CA PRO A 134 -5.85 4.92 -3.46
C PRO A 134 -4.46 4.27 -3.36
N MET A 135 -4.05 3.82 -2.18
CA MET A 135 -2.75 3.16 -1.99
C MET A 135 -2.74 1.77 -2.63
N SER A 136 -3.85 1.05 -2.54
CA SER A 136 -4.02 -0.24 -3.22
C SER A 136 -3.97 -0.10 -4.75
N GLU A 137 -4.54 0.97 -5.30
CA GLU A 137 -4.45 1.27 -6.74
C GLU A 137 -3.02 1.60 -7.17
N VAL A 138 -2.30 2.44 -6.41
CA VAL A 138 -0.90 2.77 -6.69
C VAL A 138 -0.04 1.51 -6.65
N ALA A 139 -0.11 0.74 -5.56
CA ALA A 139 0.68 -0.48 -5.41
C ALA A 139 0.36 -1.52 -6.49
N GLY A 140 -0.93 -1.70 -6.81
CA GLY A 140 -1.36 -2.59 -7.87
C GLY A 140 -0.80 -2.19 -9.24
N ARG A 141 -0.84 -0.90 -9.59
CA ARG A 141 -0.29 -0.41 -10.86
C ARG A 141 1.24 -0.50 -10.93
N MET A 142 1.92 -0.34 -9.82
CA MET A 142 3.38 -0.46 -9.75
C MET A 142 3.86 -1.91 -9.89
N ALA A 143 3.10 -2.87 -9.38
CA ALA A 143 3.53 -4.26 -9.33
C ALA A 143 3.93 -4.87 -10.69
N PRO A 144 3.16 -4.72 -11.79
CA PRO A 144 3.59 -5.20 -13.09
C PRO A 144 4.82 -4.48 -13.64
N LEU A 145 5.01 -3.19 -13.34
CA LEU A 145 6.18 -2.41 -13.76
C LEU A 145 7.44 -2.94 -13.10
N MET A 146 7.38 -3.16 -11.78
CA MET A 146 8.50 -3.74 -11.02
C MET A 146 8.75 -5.19 -11.45
N GLY A 147 7.68 -5.96 -11.65
CA GLY A 147 7.75 -7.32 -12.18
C GLY A 147 8.45 -7.37 -13.54
N ALA A 148 8.07 -6.50 -14.47
CA ALA A 148 8.69 -6.40 -15.79
C ALA A 148 10.17 -5.99 -15.71
N HIS A 149 10.52 -5.02 -14.83
CA HIS A 149 11.89 -4.60 -14.61
C HIS A 149 12.78 -5.76 -14.13
N HIS A 150 12.33 -6.46 -13.10
CA HIS A 150 13.07 -7.58 -12.51
C HIS A 150 13.04 -8.85 -13.38
N LEU A 151 12.10 -9.00 -14.31
CA LEU A 151 12.08 -10.11 -15.27
C LEU A 151 13.19 -10.00 -16.33
N MET A 152 13.66 -8.79 -16.60
CA MET A 152 14.78 -8.55 -17.51
C MET A 152 16.10 -9.06 -16.92
N ARG A 153 17.05 -9.42 -17.80
CA ARG A 153 18.37 -9.92 -17.38
C ARG A 153 19.15 -8.91 -16.54
N SER A 154 19.05 -7.64 -16.86
CA SER A 154 19.66 -6.54 -16.09
C SER A 154 19.06 -6.39 -14.68
N GLY A 155 17.80 -6.80 -14.49
CA GLY A 155 17.12 -6.83 -13.19
C GLY A 155 17.30 -8.14 -12.42
N GLY A 156 18.13 -9.06 -12.90
CA GLY A 156 18.38 -10.38 -12.28
C GLY A 156 17.43 -11.49 -12.74
N GLY A 157 16.49 -11.19 -13.62
CA GLY A 157 15.45 -12.11 -14.07
C GLY A 157 15.91 -13.07 -15.20
N ARG A 158 14.96 -13.86 -15.68
CA ARG A 158 15.20 -14.87 -16.74
C ARG A 158 15.43 -14.28 -18.13
N GLY A 159 15.27 -12.96 -18.32
CA GLY A 159 15.46 -12.29 -19.60
C GLY A 159 14.26 -12.40 -20.54
N ALA A 160 13.06 -12.51 -20.00
CA ALA A 160 11.82 -12.48 -20.78
C ALA A 160 11.27 -11.05 -20.87
N LEU A 161 10.70 -10.71 -22.03
CA LEU A 161 9.99 -9.44 -22.23
C LEU A 161 8.50 -9.64 -21.89
N ILE A 162 7.97 -8.82 -20.98
CA ILE A 162 6.58 -8.96 -20.52
C ILE A 162 5.56 -8.88 -21.66
N THR A 163 5.83 -8.03 -22.65
CA THR A 163 4.91 -7.79 -23.79
C THR A 163 5.00 -8.84 -24.87
N GLY A 164 6.06 -9.67 -24.88
CA GLY A 164 6.40 -10.46 -26.06
C GLY A 164 6.70 -9.58 -27.29
N VAL A 165 6.89 -10.22 -28.45
CA VAL A 165 6.97 -9.59 -29.78
C VAL A 165 6.42 -10.58 -30.81
N PRO A 166 6.10 -10.18 -32.05
CA PRO A 166 5.69 -11.12 -33.10
C PRO A 166 6.68 -12.30 -33.22
N GLY A 167 6.17 -13.52 -33.05
CA GLY A 167 6.96 -14.75 -33.05
C GLY A 167 7.51 -15.16 -31.67
N VAL A 168 7.40 -14.31 -30.63
CA VAL A 168 7.80 -14.66 -29.23
C VAL A 168 6.64 -14.35 -28.29
N PRO A 169 6.13 -15.33 -27.52
CA PRO A 169 4.98 -15.13 -26.65
C PRO A 169 5.26 -14.12 -25.53
N ALA A 170 4.20 -13.44 -25.09
CA ALA A 170 4.22 -12.59 -23.91
C ALA A 170 4.42 -13.41 -22.62
N ALA A 171 4.86 -12.72 -21.57
CA ALA A 171 5.03 -13.33 -20.26
C ALA A 171 3.68 -13.68 -19.60
N ASN A 172 3.67 -14.73 -18.78
CA ASN A 172 2.53 -15.12 -17.97
C ASN A 172 2.57 -14.39 -16.63
N VAL A 173 1.56 -13.58 -16.37
CA VAL A 173 1.39 -12.81 -15.12
C VAL A 173 0.22 -13.40 -14.33
N MET A 174 0.53 -13.96 -13.17
CA MET A 174 -0.43 -14.51 -12.23
C MET A 174 -0.72 -13.47 -11.14
N VAL A 175 -1.99 -13.12 -10.94
CA VAL A 175 -2.42 -12.16 -9.91
C VAL A 175 -3.26 -12.89 -8.86
N LEU A 176 -2.81 -12.90 -7.62
CA LEU A 176 -3.49 -13.51 -6.49
C LEU A 176 -4.33 -12.46 -5.75
N GLY A 177 -5.64 -12.52 -5.90
CA GLY A 177 -6.63 -11.60 -5.35
C GLY A 177 -7.21 -10.64 -6.40
N ALA A 178 -8.55 -10.64 -6.54
CA ALA A 178 -9.31 -9.75 -7.42
C ALA A 178 -9.87 -8.52 -6.67
N GLY A 179 -9.16 -8.05 -5.64
CA GLY A 179 -9.45 -6.80 -4.94
C GLY A 179 -8.97 -5.57 -5.73
N VAL A 180 -8.98 -4.39 -5.09
CA VAL A 180 -8.56 -3.12 -5.72
C VAL A 180 -7.14 -3.23 -6.30
N ALA A 181 -6.18 -3.72 -5.51
CA ALA A 181 -4.80 -3.86 -5.96
C ALA A 181 -4.65 -4.87 -7.11
N GLY A 182 -5.32 -6.03 -7.02
CA GLY A 182 -5.26 -7.04 -8.07
C GLY A 182 -5.89 -6.58 -9.38
N MET A 183 -7.03 -5.88 -9.34
CA MET A 183 -7.65 -5.27 -10.52
C MET A 183 -6.75 -4.22 -11.15
N ALA A 184 -6.11 -3.37 -10.34
CA ALA A 184 -5.16 -2.37 -10.81
C ALA A 184 -3.92 -3.01 -11.46
N ALA A 185 -3.40 -4.10 -10.86
CA ALA A 185 -2.29 -4.87 -11.42
C ALA A 185 -2.66 -5.53 -12.75
N ALA A 186 -3.82 -6.19 -12.82
CA ALA A 186 -4.31 -6.79 -14.05
C ALA A 186 -4.50 -5.75 -15.17
N THR A 187 -5.02 -4.57 -14.84
CA THR A 187 -5.21 -3.47 -15.81
C THR A 187 -3.88 -3.07 -16.46
N VAL A 188 -2.83 -2.89 -15.68
CA VAL A 188 -1.50 -2.51 -16.21
C VAL A 188 -0.89 -3.68 -16.99
N ALA A 189 -0.94 -4.90 -16.46
CA ALA A 189 -0.37 -6.07 -17.12
C ALA A 189 -1.05 -6.35 -18.49
N VAL A 190 -2.38 -6.22 -18.57
CA VAL A 190 -3.12 -6.31 -19.84
C VAL A 190 -2.71 -5.18 -20.79
N GLY A 191 -2.57 -3.95 -20.28
CA GLY A 191 -2.08 -2.81 -21.08
C GLY A 191 -0.66 -3.02 -21.61
N MET A 192 0.14 -3.85 -20.94
CA MET A 192 1.47 -4.29 -21.38
C MET A 192 1.42 -5.54 -22.27
N HIS A 193 0.24 -5.99 -22.68
CA HIS A 193 0.02 -7.17 -23.51
C HIS A 193 0.52 -8.50 -22.89
N ALA A 194 0.62 -8.60 -21.58
CA ALA A 194 0.93 -9.85 -20.89
C ALA A 194 -0.23 -10.83 -20.95
N ASN A 195 0.05 -12.13 -20.82
CA ASN A 195 -0.96 -13.14 -20.56
C ASN A 195 -1.32 -13.09 -19.08
N VAL A 196 -2.52 -12.62 -18.74
CA VAL A 196 -2.92 -12.37 -17.35
C VAL A 196 -3.94 -13.40 -16.88
N THR A 197 -3.65 -14.03 -15.73
CA THR A 197 -4.59 -14.89 -15.00
C THR A 197 -4.79 -14.32 -13.61
N ILE A 198 -6.04 -14.08 -13.20
CA ILE A 198 -6.40 -13.57 -11.88
C ILE A 198 -7.13 -14.63 -11.04
N PHE A 199 -6.75 -14.71 -9.77
CA PHE A 199 -7.27 -15.69 -8.82
C PHE A 199 -8.05 -14.99 -7.71
N ASP A 200 -9.23 -15.49 -7.39
CA ASP A 200 -9.96 -15.10 -6.17
C ASP A 200 -10.81 -16.28 -5.68
N ARG A 201 -11.13 -16.28 -4.39
CA ARG A 201 -12.08 -17.23 -3.80
C ARG A 201 -13.53 -16.83 -4.05
N ASN A 202 -13.76 -15.55 -4.29
CA ASN A 202 -15.09 -14.98 -4.51
C ASN A 202 -15.44 -15.00 -6.01
N LEU A 203 -16.34 -15.89 -6.38
CA LEU A 203 -16.78 -16.04 -7.77
C LEU A 203 -17.49 -14.79 -8.33
N ASP A 204 -18.14 -13.97 -7.49
CA ASP A 204 -18.77 -12.75 -7.95
C ASP A 204 -17.73 -11.69 -8.33
N ARG A 205 -16.60 -11.63 -7.62
CA ARG A 205 -15.45 -10.82 -8.05
C ARG A 205 -14.87 -11.33 -9.37
N LEU A 206 -14.71 -12.64 -9.53
CA LEU A 206 -14.24 -13.20 -10.80
C LEU A 206 -15.17 -12.88 -11.97
N ARG A 207 -16.49 -12.90 -11.77
CA ARG A 207 -17.46 -12.44 -12.78
C ARG A 207 -17.30 -10.97 -13.13
N GLN A 208 -17.02 -10.12 -12.14
CA GLN A 208 -16.72 -8.69 -12.36
C GLN A 208 -15.43 -8.50 -13.16
N VAL A 209 -14.38 -9.28 -12.88
CA VAL A 209 -13.13 -9.32 -13.65
C VAL A 209 -13.40 -9.68 -15.10
N ASP A 210 -14.09 -10.80 -15.34
CA ASP A 210 -14.40 -11.30 -16.69
C ASP A 210 -15.18 -10.25 -17.49
N HIS A 211 -16.22 -9.68 -16.89
CA HIS A 211 -17.01 -8.62 -17.51
C HIS A 211 -16.17 -7.36 -17.81
N HIS A 212 -15.31 -6.94 -16.86
CA HIS A 212 -14.49 -5.74 -17.00
C HIS A 212 -13.47 -5.87 -18.13
N PHE A 213 -12.76 -6.99 -18.17
CA PHE A 213 -11.71 -7.25 -19.16
C PHE A 213 -12.21 -7.91 -20.45
N ARG A 214 -13.50 -8.27 -20.54
CA ARG A 214 -14.13 -8.84 -21.72
C ARG A 214 -13.38 -10.07 -22.27
N GLY A 215 -12.94 -10.95 -21.38
CA GLY A 215 -12.20 -12.16 -21.72
C GLY A 215 -10.72 -11.96 -22.01
N ALA A 216 -10.15 -10.75 -21.85
CA ALA A 216 -8.72 -10.51 -21.99
C ALA A 216 -7.91 -10.99 -20.77
N VAL A 217 -8.56 -11.37 -19.68
CA VAL A 217 -7.98 -11.90 -18.45
C VAL A 217 -8.62 -13.24 -18.15
N GLU A 218 -7.79 -14.25 -17.96
CA GLU A 218 -8.26 -15.54 -17.46
C GLU A 218 -8.64 -15.43 -15.98
N THR A 219 -9.74 -16.03 -15.56
CA THR A 219 -10.19 -16.04 -14.18
C THR A 219 -10.21 -17.44 -13.61
N VAL A 220 -9.59 -17.64 -12.45
CA VAL A 220 -9.48 -18.95 -11.81
C VAL A 220 -9.95 -18.89 -10.35
N ALA A 221 -10.81 -19.84 -9.96
CA ALA A 221 -11.18 -20.02 -8.56
C ALA A 221 -9.94 -20.46 -7.75
N SER A 222 -9.57 -19.65 -6.75
CA SER A 222 -8.37 -19.85 -5.97
C SER A 222 -8.49 -21.05 -5.02
N SER A 223 -7.62 -22.01 -5.18
CA SER A 223 -7.37 -23.14 -4.28
C SER A 223 -5.87 -23.40 -4.20
N THR A 224 -5.41 -24.17 -3.20
CA THR A 224 -3.99 -24.56 -3.11
C THR A 224 -3.55 -25.27 -4.39
N HIS A 225 -4.37 -26.17 -4.90
CA HIS A 225 -4.06 -26.95 -6.12
C HIS A 225 -3.93 -26.05 -7.35
N THR A 226 -4.90 -25.16 -7.60
CA THR A 226 -4.85 -24.28 -8.77
C THR A 226 -3.70 -23.28 -8.68
N ILE A 227 -3.35 -22.78 -7.48
CA ILE A 227 -2.16 -21.94 -7.28
C ILE A 227 -0.89 -22.72 -7.63
N GLU A 228 -0.74 -23.96 -7.13
CA GLU A 228 0.41 -24.81 -7.37
C GLU A 228 0.62 -25.11 -8.87
N GLU A 229 -0.45 -25.36 -9.60
CA GLU A 229 -0.38 -25.60 -11.07
C GLU A 229 0.09 -24.34 -11.82
N TYR A 230 -0.46 -23.16 -11.50
CA TYR A 230 -0.19 -21.94 -12.27
C TYR A 230 1.13 -21.27 -11.89
N VAL A 231 1.59 -21.40 -10.64
CA VAL A 231 2.88 -20.85 -10.19
C VAL A 231 4.04 -21.39 -11.05
N GLN A 232 4.01 -22.66 -11.45
CA GLN A 232 5.04 -23.27 -12.29
C GLN A 232 5.12 -22.65 -13.69
N LEU A 233 4.01 -22.12 -14.19
CA LEU A 233 3.88 -21.52 -15.52
C LEU A 233 4.14 -20.01 -15.50
N ALA A 234 4.04 -19.39 -14.34
CA ALA A 234 4.13 -17.94 -14.18
C ALA A 234 5.56 -17.43 -14.39
N ASP A 235 5.68 -16.32 -15.08
CA ASP A 235 6.89 -15.52 -15.18
C ASP A 235 6.92 -14.45 -14.10
N ILE A 236 5.73 -13.92 -13.77
CA ILE A 236 5.52 -12.95 -12.67
C ILE A 236 4.33 -13.41 -11.84
N VAL A 237 4.49 -13.48 -10.52
CA VAL A 237 3.42 -13.69 -9.56
C VAL A 237 3.23 -12.42 -8.74
N ILE A 238 2.02 -11.88 -8.70
CA ILE A 238 1.67 -10.67 -7.93
C ILE A 238 0.74 -11.06 -6.79
N GLY A 239 1.22 -10.95 -5.56
CA GLY A 239 0.43 -11.15 -4.34
C GLY A 239 -0.36 -9.88 -4.00
N ALA A 240 -1.69 -9.93 -4.12
CA ALA A 240 -2.60 -8.79 -3.91
C ALA A 240 -3.77 -9.12 -2.96
N VAL A 241 -3.58 -10.09 -2.07
CA VAL A 241 -4.61 -10.49 -1.10
C VAL A 241 -4.48 -9.66 0.17
N LEU A 242 -5.57 -9.07 0.58
CA LEU A 242 -5.69 -8.32 1.83
C LEU A 242 -6.76 -8.95 2.72
N VAL A 243 -6.44 -9.10 4.02
CA VAL A 243 -7.41 -9.39 5.07
C VAL A 243 -7.43 -8.20 6.03
N VAL A 244 -8.54 -7.47 6.07
CA VAL A 244 -8.65 -6.23 6.88
C VAL A 244 -8.44 -6.54 8.36
N GLY A 245 -7.46 -5.87 8.99
CA GLY A 245 -7.16 -6.02 10.41
C GLY A 245 -6.50 -7.34 10.81
N ALA A 246 -6.05 -8.16 9.84
CA ALA A 246 -5.38 -9.44 10.11
C ALA A 246 -4.19 -9.65 9.17
N LYS A 247 -3.34 -10.63 9.48
CA LYS A 247 -2.24 -11.03 8.59
C LYS A 247 -2.79 -11.64 7.30
N ALA A 248 -2.16 -11.29 6.19
CA ALA A 248 -2.44 -11.93 4.91
C ALA A 248 -2.07 -13.44 4.97
N PRO A 249 -2.86 -14.32 4.32
CA PRO A 249 -2.51 -15.73 4.23
C PRO A 249 -1.33 -15.94 3.29
N LYS A 250 -0.40 -16.81 3.63
CA LYS A 250 0.67 -17.26 2.73
C LYS A 250 0.09 -18.22 1.70
N LEU A 251 -0.17 -17.73 0.51
CA LEU A 251 -0.78 -18.50 -0.58
C LEU A 251 0.26 -19.25 -1.41
N VAL A 252 1.46 -18.69 -1.55
CA VAL A 252 2.58 -19.31 -2.26
C VAL A 252 3.60 -19.78 -1.23
N THR A 253 3.91 -21.06 -1.24
CA THR A 253 4.87 -21.69 -0.32
C THR A 253 6.27 -21.77 -0.92
N ASP A 254 7.29 -21.97 -0.08
CA ASP A 254 8.67 -22.20 -0.55
C ASP A 254 8.76 -23.38 -1.51
N ALA A 255 7.98 -24.45 -1.29
CA ALA A 255 7.91 -25.60 -2.17
C ALA A 255 7.37 -25.22 -3.56
N MET A 256 6.34 -24.37 -3.63
CA MET A 256 5.80 -23.86 -4.90
C MET A 256 6.82 -22.95 -5.60
N VAL A 257 7.51 -22.07 -4.86
CA VAL A 257 8.56 -21.21 -5.42
C VAL A 257 9.68 -22.02 -6.03
N ALA A 258 10.07 -23.13 -5.39
CA ALA A 258 11.09 -24.02 -5.92
C ALA A 258 10.72 -24.69 -7.26
N THR A 259 9.44 -24.71 -7.63
CA THR A 259 8.96 -25.22 -8.93
C THR A 259 8.90 -24.17 -10.03
N MET A 260 9.03 -22.91 -9.68
CA MET A 260 9.03 -21.80 -10.66
C MET A 260 10.24 -21.88 -11.59
N ARG A 261 10.10 -21.29 -12.76
CA ARG A 261 11.24 -21.16 -13.69
C ARG A 261 12.30 -20.26 -13.05
N PRO A 262 13.59 -20.64 -13.08
CA PRO A 262 14.66 -19.80 -12.55
C PRO A 262 14.63 -18.38 -13.15
N GLY A 263 14.65 -17.34 -12.30
CA GLY A 263 14.57 -15.96 -12.70
C GLY A 263 13.15 -15.44 -12.99
N SER A 264 12.10 -16.22 -12.61
CA SER A 264 10.74 -15.67 -12.47
C SER A 264 10.67 -14.71 -11.28
N VAL A 265 9.68 -13.84 -11.25
CA VAL A 265 9.59 -12.74 -10.29
C VAL A 265 8.36 -12.89 -9.40
N LEU A 266 8.54 -12.67 -8.10
CA LEU A 266 7.47 -12.53 -7.12
C LEU A 266 7.37 -11.06 -6.69
N VAL A 267 6.20 -10.48 -6.79
CA VAL A 267 5.90 -9.12 -6.31
C VAL A 267 4.82 -9.21 -5.25
N ASP A 268 5.20 -8.99 -3.99
CA ASP A 268 4.26 -9.05 -2.88
C ASP A 268 3.81 -7.64 -2.46
N ILE A 269 2.55 -7.29 -2.81
CA ILE A 269 1.91 -6.04 -2.38
C ILE A 269 1.46 -6.14 -0.91
N SER A 270 1.28 -7.37 -0.41
CA SER A 270 0.70 -7.66 0.90
C SER A 270 1.76 -7.73 2.02
N VAL A 271 3.03 -7.46 1.73
CA VAL A 271 4.16 -7.61 2.66
C VAL A 271 3.95 -6.83 3.97
N ASP A 272 3.42 -5.63 3.93
CA ASP A 272 3.09 -4.80 5.10
C ASP A 272 2.00 -5.42 6.00
N GLN A 273 1.27 -6.39 5.49
CA GLN A 273 0.23 -7.15 6.23
C GLN A 273 0.72 -8.55 6.63
N GLY A 274 2.02 -8.81 6.54
CA GLY A 274 2.63 -10.09 6.88
C GLY A 274 2.44 -11.18 5.82
N GLY A 275 2.31 -10.75 4.57
CA GLY A 275 2.17 -11.61 3.37
C GLY A 275 3.36 -12.51 3.11
#